data_41f37ee61244650bc85c53665f69c7c7
#
_entry.id   41f37ee61244650bc85c53665f69c7c7
#
_cell.length_a   1.000
_cell.length_b   1.000
_cell.length_c   1.000
_cell.angle_alpha   90.00
_cell.angle_beta   90.00
_cell.angle_gamma   90.00
#
_symmetry.space_group_name_H-M   'P 1'
#
loop_
_entity.id
_entity.type
_entity.pdbx_description
1 polymer ?
#
loop_
_entity_poly.entity_id
_entity_poly.type
_entity_poly.pdbx_seq_one_letter_code
_entity_poly.pdbx_strand_id
1 'polypeptide(L)'
;MAGLLRRSLPLLVAALAWALVAVPAGACPFCSGQGQTLTDEVGTASMVIYGQLANANEGNETTDLKIEAVVKDHAYLRGKKVVTLSRYVPPAEGDQYRYLVFCDFFKEKLDPYRGLAVKKGSDMPAYLKGALELKDAKMEKKLKFFFQYLDNEDAEISNDAYKFFANTDYRDYRETFKSLPAAKVIKWLRAKDTPSFRYGLYASMLGHCGKPEDAKVLRAMLEDPEKKATSGVDGLLAGYVMLQPKEGWQYVRGILKDKSKEFLMRYAALRTVRFLWEYRPDLVAKKELAMGVAQLLSQDDIADLAVEDLRKWGVWDLTDRVLDLQKTEAYKTPIVRRSVLRFALSCPANKAAAAYVAEQRKKDPTAVRDAEELLKLEQSATPATPTGTGK
;
A
#
# COMPACT_ATOMS: atom_id res chain seq x y z
N MET A 1 -55.60 6.71 8.64
CA MET A 1 -54.38 6.01 9.07
C MET A 1 -53.39 5.96 7.89
N ALA A 2 -52.71 7.05 7.61
CA ALA A 2 -51.65 7.12 6.57
C ALA A 2 -50.76 8.31 6.93
N GLY A 3 -49.70 8.10 7.68
CA GLY A 3 -48.85 9.23 8.06
C GLY A 3 -47.69 8.91 9.00
N LEU A 4 -47.01 7.74 8.86
CA LEU A 4 -45.89 7.42 9.78
C LEU A 4 -44.72 6.66 9.12
N LEU A 5 -44.56 6.74 7.78
CA LEU A 5 -43.49 5.97 7.09
C LEU A 5 -42.53 6.81 6.22
N ARG A 6 -42.33 8.10 6.55
CA ARG A 6 -41.48 8.99 5.71
C ARG A 6 -40.27 9.65 6.40
N ARG A 7 -39.89 9.22 7.62
CA ARG A 7 -38.78 9.89 8.35
C ARG A 7 -37.53 9.03 8.70
N SER A 8 -37.46 7.77 8.29
CA SER A 8 -36.33 6.89 8.65
C SER A 8 -35.32 6.59 7.53
N LEU A 9 -35.52 7.08 6.31
CA LEU A 9 -34.63 6.80 5.18
C LEU A 9 -33.30 7.61 5.13
N PRO A 10 -33.21 8.86 5.63
CA PRO A 10 -31.96 9.62 5.54
C PRO A 10 -30.89 9.21 6.55
N LEU A 11 -31.24 8.54 7.66
CA LEU A 11 -30.29 8.14 8.70
C LEU A 11 -29.50 6.86 8.34
N LEU A 12 -30.07 5.96 7.55
CA LEU A 12 -29.41 4.73 7.11
C LEU A 12 -28.36 4.96 6.00
N VAL A 13 -28.57 5.97 5.15
CA VAL A 13 -27.59 6.33 4.09
C VAL A 13 -26.37 7.05 4.67
N ALA A 14 -26.53 7.81 5.75
CA ALA A 14 -25.43 8.45 6.45
C ALA A 14 -24.51 7.46 7.18
N ALA A 15 -25.05 6.34 7.69
CA ALA A 15 -24.26 5.31 8.38
C ALA A 15 -23.40 4.45 7.42
N LEU A 16 -23.83 4.29 6.15
CA LEU A 16 -23.05 3.54 5.15
C LEU A 16 -21.90 4.35 4.54
N ALA A 17 -21.94 5.67 4.60
CA ALA A 17 -20.89 6.54 4.08
C ALA A 17 -19.65 6.63 5.00
N TRP A 18 -19.72 6.17 6.24
CA TRP A 18 -18.63 6.22 7.23
C TRP A 18 -17.73 4.97 7.25
N ALA A 19 -18.05 3.94 6.46
CA ALA A 19 -17.24 2.72 6.38
C ALA A 19 -16.14 2.76 5.32
N LEU A 20 -15.98 3.86 4.59
CA LEU A 20 -14.98 4.01 3.54
C LEU A 20 -14.01 5.14 3.90
N VAL A 21 -12.78 4.75 4.15
CA VAL A 21 -11.52 5.50 4.26
C VAL A 21 -10.96 5.59 5.69
N ALA A 22 -10.57 4.44 6.25
CA ALA A 22 -9.35 4.42 7.02
C ALA A 22 -8.25 3.88 6.10
N VAL A 23 -7.64 4.74 5.29
CA VAL A 23 -6.31 4.43 4.74
C VAL A 23 -5.38 4.39 5.95
N PRO A 24 -4.78 3.25 6.31
CA PRO A 24 -3.80 3.24 7.37
C PRO A 24 -2.67 4.19 6.96
N ALA A 25 -2.56 5.31 7.67
CA ALA A 25 -1.39 6.15 7.57
C ALA A 25 -0.19 5.30 7.99
N GLY A 26 0.69 4.97 7.03
CA GLY A 26 1.94 4.29 7.35
C GLY A 26 2.18 2.93 6.71
N ALA A 27 1.64 2.66 5.54
CA ALA A 27 1.98 1.45 4.78
C ALA A 27 3.19 1.67 3.85
N CYS A 28 3.76 0.58 3.34
CA CYS A 28 4.85 0.61 2.36
C CYS A 28 4.51 1.50 1.15
N PRO A 29 5.29 2.55 0.86
CA PRO A 29 4.96 3.52 -0.19
C PRO A 29 5.03 2.96 -1.61
N PHE A 30 5.69 1.81 -1.81
CA PHE A 30 5.95 1.18 -3.10
C PHE A 30 5.23 -0.16 -3.29
N CYS A 31 4.42 -0.57 -2.31
CA CYS A 31 3.75 -1.84 -2.34
C CYS A 31 2.29 -1.69 -2.80
N SER A 32 1.84 -2.65 -3.59
CA SER A 32 0.43 -2.86 -3.90
C SER A 32 -0.07 -4.12 -3.19
N GLY A 33 -1.38 -4.24 -2.98
CA GLY A 33 -1.94 -5.45 -2.37
C GLY A 33 -1.89 -5.49 -0.84
N GLN A 34 -2.08 -4.32 -0.21
CA GLN A 34 -2.38 -4.24 1.22
C GLN A 34 -3.66 -5.01 1.56
N GLY A 35 -3.76 -5.53 2.75
CA GLY A 35 -4.94 -6.24 3.23
C GLY A 35 -4.59 -7.28 4.27
N GLN A 36 -5.60 -7.97 4.77
CA GLN A 36 -5.44 -9.01 5.79
C GLN A 36 -4.49 -10.11 5.30
N THR A 37 -3.51 -10.44 6.14
CA THR A 37 -2.59 -11.56 5.93
C THR A 37 -3.18 -12.86 6.48
N LEU A 38 -2.68 -14.02 6.03
CA LEU A 38 -3.01 -15.30 6.68
C LEU A 38 -2.50 -15.32 8.11
N THR A 39 -1.36 -14.71 8.37
CA THR A 39 -0.80 -14.58 9.71
C THR A 39 -1.68 -13.74 10.64
N ASP A 40 -2.30 -12.66 10.14
CA ASP A 40 -3.30 -11.89 10.90
C ASP A 40 -4.53 -12.73 11.18
N GLU A 41 -4.99 -13.50 10.20
CA GLU A 41 -6.16 -14.37 10.34
C GLU A 41 -5.91 -15.49 11.37
N VAL A 42 -4.73 -16.12 11.37
CA VAL A 42 -4.31 -17.04 12.44
C VAL A 42 -4.35 -16.34 13.80
N GLY A 43 -3.93 -15.09 13.86
CA GLY A 43 -3.98 -14.27 15.07
C GLY A 43 -5.40 -14.09 15.61
N THR A 44 -6.40 -13.92 14.75
CA THR A 44 -7.81 -13.67 15.11
C THR A 44 -8.63 -14.95 15.28
N ALA A 45 -8.43 -16.00 14.45
CA ALA A 45 -9.12 -17.27 14.56
C ALA A 45 -8.99 -17.87 15.97
N SER A 46 -10.02 -18.57 16.45
CA SER A 46 -9.96 -19.27 17.75
C SER A 46 -9.04 -20.50 17.69
N MET A 47 -9.02 -21.20 16.56
CA MET A 47 -8.23 -22.40 16.33
C MET A 47 -7.84 -22.49 14.86
N VAL A 48 -6.60 -22.94 14.59
CA VAL A 48 -6.14 -23.24 13.22
C VAL A 48 -5.44 -24.58 13.20
N ILE A 49 -5.95 -25.49 12.38
CA ILE A 49 -5.47 -26.88 12.26
C ILE A 49 -5.15 -27.21 10.80
N TYR A 50 -4.18 -28.11 10.61
CA TYR A 50 -3.72 -28.55 9.30
C TYR A 50 -3.75 -30.07 9.24
N GLY A 51 -4.23 -30.61 8.13
CA GLY A 51 -4.30 -32.06 7.99
C GLY A 51 -4.97 -32.53 6.71
N GLN A 52 -5.31 -33.82 6.70
CA GLN A 52 -5.94 -34.51 5.57
C GLN A 52 -7.45 -34.63 5.77
N LEU A 53 -8.24 -34.30 4.76
CA LEU A 53 -9.68 -34.58 4.75
C LEU A 53 -9.92 -36.09 4.56
N ALA A 54 -10.92 -36.60 5.25
CA ALA A 54 -11.36 -37.98 5.20
C ALA A 54 -12.86 -38.08 5.52
N ASN A 55 -13.44 -39.24 5.24
CA ASN A 55 -14.81 -39.58 5.66
C ASN A 55 -15.87 -38.51 5.35
N ALA A 56 -15.77 -37.89 4.16
CA ALA A 56 -16.75 -36.92 3.73
C ALA A 56 -18.15 -37.56 3.63
N ASN A 57 -19.14 -36.96 4.30
CA ASN A 57 -20.52 -37.46 4.37
C ASN A 57 -21.45 -36.34 3.94
N GLU A 58 -22.00 -36.49 2.73
CA GLU A 58 -22.92 -35.51 2.15
C GLU A 58 -24.23 -35.44 2.92
N GLY A 59 -24.77 -36.57 3.34
CA GLY A 59 -26.06 -36.65 4.05
C GLY A 59 -26.05 -35.97 5.42
N ASN A 60 -24.90 -35.91 6.08
CA ASN A 60 -24.71 -35.25 7.37
C ASN A 60 -24.03 -33.89 7.24
N GLU A 61 -23.66 -33.48 6.02
CA GLU A 61 -22.90 -32.27 5.73
C GLU A 61 -21.60 -32.18 6.55
N THR A 62 -20.87 -33.29 6.70
CA THR A 62 -19.65 -33.34 7.52
C THR A 62 -18.46 -33.91 6.75
N THR A 63 -17.26 -33.55 7.22
CA THR A 63 -16.00 -34.13 6.76
C THR A 63 -15.03 -34.19 7.92
N ASP A 64 -14.33 -35.31 8.08
CA ASP A 64 -13.28 -35.42 9.09
C ASP A 64 -11.98 -34.79 8.61
N LEU A 65 -11.30 -34.07 9.49
CA LEU A 65 -9.92 -33.63 9.31
C LEU A 65 -9.00 -34.45 10.21
N LYS A 66 -8.15 -35.28 9.62
CA LYS A 66 -7.04 -35.99 10.32
C LYS A 66 -5.92 -34.98 10.55
N ILE A 67 -5.70 -34.58 11.81
CA ILE A 67 -4.76 -33.51 12.17
C ILE A 67 -3.32 -34.04 12.01
N GLU A 68 -2.54 -33.33 11.18
CA GLU A 68 -1.09 -33.52 11.01
C GLU A 68 -0.31 -32.42 11.76
N ALA A 69 -0.84 -31.21 11.86
CA ALA A 69 -0.24 -30.13 12.63
C ALA A 69 -1.30 -29.19 13.25
N VAL A 70 -0.99 -28.66 14.42
CA VAL A 70 -1.77 -27.60 15.07
C VAL A 70 -0.97 -26.30 14.94
N VAL A 71 -1.55 -25.32 14.23
CA VAL A 71 -0.95 -23.99 14.05
C VAL A 71 -1.33 -23.09 15.22
N LYS A 72 -2.61 -23.06 15.59
CA LYS A 72 -3.12 -22.36 16.78
C LYS A 72 -3.99 -23.32 17.58
N ASP A 73 -3.58 -23.59 18.80
CA ASP A 73 -4.25 -24.55 19.69
C ASP A 73 -5.50 -23.96 20.36
N HIS A 74 -6.41 -24.85 20.74
CA HIS A 74 -7.59 -24.51 21.51
C HIS A 74 -7.99 -25.68 22.42
N ALA A 75 -8.58 -25.37 23.56
CA ALA A 75 -9.01 -26.38 24.55
C ALA A 75 -9.96 -27.47 23.98
N TYR A 76 -10.65 -27.18 22.88
CA TYR A 76 -11.49 -28.14 22.18
C TYR A 76 -10.73 -29.35 21.66
N LEU A 77 -9.46 -29.18 21.29
CA LEU A 77 -8.64 -30.28 20.73
C LEU A 77 -8.33 -31.35 21.78
N ARG A 78 -7.88 -30.98 22.97
CA ARG A 78 -7.58 -31.87 24.08
C ARG A 78 -6.88 -33.18 23.62
N GLY A 79 -5.93 -33.08 22.68
CA GLY A 79 -5.21 -34.23 22.11
C GLY A 79 -5.95 -35.03 21.04
N LYS A 80 -7.09 -34.56 20.55
CA LYS A 80 -7.77 -35.19 19.40
C LYS A 80 -6.87 -35.30 18.19
N LYS A 81 -6.88 -36.46 17.54
CA LYS A 81 -6.19 -36.70 16.27
C LYS A 81 -7.05 -36.42 15.04
N VAL A 82 -8.38 -36.35 15.24
CA VAL A 82 -9.39 -36.12 14.21
C VAL A 82 -10.40 -35.14 14.72
N VAL A 83 -10.81 -34.20 13.86
CA VAL A 83 -11.88 -33.25 14.12
C VAL A 83 -12.90 -33.37 13.00
N THR A 84 -14.17 -33.60 13.36
CA THR A 84 -15.27 -33.57 12.40
C THR A 84 -15.70 -32.12 12.16
N LEU A 85 -15.56 -31.68 10.92
CA LEU A 85 -15.96 -30.34 10.45
C LEU A 85 -17.45 -30.38 10.06
N SER A 86 -18.20 -29.36 10.45
CA SER A 86 -19.61 -29.16 10.05
C SER A 86 -19.71 -28.58 8.62
N ARG A 87 -19.01 -29.20 7.69
CA ARG A 87 -18.98 -28.84 6.26
C ARG A 87 -18.72 -30.11 5.44
N TYR A 88 -19.51 -30.31 4.39
CA TYR A 88 -19.20 -31.33 3.38
C TYR A 88 -18.14 -30.78 2.43
N VAL A 89 -16.95 -31.38 2.44
CA VAL A 89 -15.87 -31.09 1.52
C VAL A 89 -15.33 -32.41 1.00
N PRO A 90 -15.65 -32.80 -0.25
CA PRO A 90 -15.10 -34.03 -0.81
C PRO A 90 -13.58 -33.92 -0.88
N PRO A 91 -12.83 -34.96 -0.45
CA PRO A 91 -11.38 -34.95 -0.59
C PRO A 91 -11.01 -34.88 -2.07
N ALA A 92 -9.96 -34.10 -2.37
CA ALA A 92 -9.40 -34.08 -3.71
C ALA A 92 -8.86 -35.48 -4.09
N GLU A 93 -8.92 -35.84 -5.36
CA GLU A 93 -8.35 -37.10 -5.84
C GLU A 93 -6.84 -37.16 -5.58
N GLY A 94 -6.39 -38.29 -5.06
CA GLY A 94 -4.99 -38.51 -4.70
C GLY A 94 -4.60 -37.88 -3.34
N ASP A 95 -3.33 -38.05 -2.96
CA ASP A 95 -2.77 -37.61 -1.68
C ASP A 95 -1.86 -36.36 -1.84
N GLN A 96 -2.24 -35.45 -2.76
CA GLN A 96 -1.40 -34.31 -3.14
C GLN A 96 -1.66 -33.08 -2.26
N TYR A 97 -2.81 -33.00 -1.60
CA TYR A 97 -3.23 -31.81 -0.85
C TYR A 97 -3.46 -32.12 0.63
N ARG A 98 -3.25 -31.12 1.42
CA ARG A 98 -3.64 -30.96 2.81
C ARG A 98 -4.52 -29.72 2.93
N TYR A 99 -5.19 -29.58 4.05
CA TYR A 99 -6.09 -28.47 4.29
C TYR A 99 -5.71 -27.76 5.58
N LEU A 100 -5.49 -26.45 5.45
CA LEU A 100 -5.40 -25.53 6.58
C LEU A 100 -6.82 -25.04 6.87
N VAL A 101 -7.31 -25.29 8.07
CA VAL A 101 -8.71 -24.95 8.45
C VAL A 101 -8.70 -23.97 9.60
N PHE A 102 -9.35 -22.82 9.37
CA PHE A 102 -9.57 -21.77 10.34
C PHE A 102 -10.93 -21.97 10.99
N CYS A 103 -10.94 -22.02 12.31
CA CYS A 103 -12.15 -22.28 13.07
C CYS A 103 -12.39 -21.24 14.13
N ASP A 104 -13.68 -20.93 14.32
CA ASP A 104 -14.20 -20.20 15.48
C ASP A 104 -15.18 -21.08 16.26
N PHE A 105 -15.66 -20.56 17.38
CA PHE A 105 -16.69 -21.21 18.20
C PHE A 105 -17.90 -20.30 18.33
N PHE A 106 -19.03 -20.77 17.83
CA PHE A 106 -20.30 -20.11 17.97
C PHE A 106 -21.23 -20.95 18.87
N LYS A 107 -21.66 -20.41 20.01
CA LYS A 107 -22.47 -21.14 21.02
C LYS A 107 -21.85 -22.53 21.34
N GLU A 108 -20.56 -22.55 21.61
CA GLU A 108 -19.77 -23.77 21.91
C GLU A 108 -19.68 -24.79 20.77
N LYS A 109 -20.24 -24.50 19.60
CA LYS A 109 -20.10 -25.34 18.40
C LYS A 109 -18.92 -24.87 17.54
N LEU A 110 -18.18 -25.83 17.03
CA LEU A 110 -17.10 -25.58 16.09
C LEU A 110 -17.67 -25.04 14.76
N ASP A 111 -17.19 -23.88 14.34
CA ASP A 111 -17.47 -23.28 13.03
C ASP A 111 -16.19 -23.21 12.18
N PRO A 112 -16.00 -24.14 11.24
CA PRO A 112 -14.89 -24.09 10.28
C PRO A 112 -15.23 -23.08 9.17
N TYR A 113 -14.96 -21.81 9.42
CA TYR A 113 -15.40 -20.72 8.53
C TYR A 113 -14.55 -20.58 7.26
N ARG A 114 -13.31 -21.08 7.27
CA ARG A 114 -12.41 -21.05 6.10
C ARG A 114 -11.54 -22.29 6.01
N GLY A 115 -11.36 -22.80 4.79
CA GLY A 115 -10.40 -23.85 4.44
C GLY A 115 -9.52 -23.42 3.26
N LEU A 116 -8.23 -23.70 3.35
CA LEU A 116 -7.25 -23.48 2.29
C LEU A 116 -6.60 -24.80 1.91
N ALA A 117 -6.68 -25.18 0.64
CA ALA A 117 -5.97 -26.33 0.12
C ALA A 117 -4.48 -25.97 -0.05
N VAL A 118 -3.61 -26.77 0.52
CA VAL A 118 -2.14 -26.58 0.54
C VAL A 118 -1.48 -27.82 -0.01
N LYS A 119 -0.43 -27.70 -0.80
CA LYS A 119 0.33 -28.87 -1.26
C LYS A 119 0.87 -29.66 -0.09
N LYS A 120 0.82 -31.00 -0.18
CA LYS A 120 1.44 -31.88 0.80
C LYS A 120 2.93 -31.57 0.92
N GLY A 121 3.42 -31.44 2.15
CA GLY A 121 4.81 -31.08 2.42
C GLY A 121 5.13 -29.59 2.33
N SER A 122 4.13 -28.70 2.12
CA SER A 122 4.34 -27.27 2.22
C SER A 122 4.78 -26.83 3.61
N ASP A 123 5.61 -25.80 3.68
CA ASP A 123 6.07 -25.17 4.92
C ASP A 123 4.97 -24.34 5.61
N MET A 124 3.75 -24.29 5.07
CA MET A 124 2.64 -23.43 5.56
C MET A 124 2.40 -23.58 7.07
N PRO A 125 2.30 -24.79 7.68
CA PRO A 125 2.07 -24.90 9.11
C PRO A 125 3.23 -24.32 9.94
N ALA A 126 4.48 -24.57 9.52
CA ALA A 126 5.68 -24.09 10.20
C ALA A 126 5.80 -22.55 10.07
N TYR A 127 5.54 -22.02 8.89
CA TYR A 127 5.52 -20.59 8.61
C TYR A 127 4.50 -19.86 9.51
N LEU A 128 3.25 -20.29 9.51
CA LEU A 128 2.18 -19.63 10.29
C LEU A 128 2.41 -19.74 11.80
N LYS A 129 2.91 -20.89 12.26
CA LYS A 129 3.28 -21.09 13.68
C LYS A 129 4.41 -20.16 14.08
N GLY A 130 5.47 -20.09 13.28
CA GLY A 130 6.59 -19.18 13.52
C GLY A 130 6.17 -17.70 13.53
N ALA A 131 5.28 -17.31 12.63
CA ALA A 131 4.72 -15.95 12.61
C ALA A 131 3.88 -15.66 13.88
N LEU A 132 3.07 -16.61 14.34
CA LEU A 132 2.28 -16.50 15.57
C LEU A 132 3.19 -16.37 16.82
N GLU A 133 4.26 -17.13 16.90
CA GLU A 133 5.25 -17.04 18.00
C GLU A 133 5.94 -15.67 18.04
N LEU A 134 6.02 -14.99 16.91
CA LEU A 134 6.59 -13.63 16.81
C LEU A 134 5.57 -12.51 17.03
N LYS A 135 4.30 -12.80 17.37
CA LYS A 135 3.24 -11.80 17.50
C LYS A 135 3.67 -10.58 18.34
N ASP A 136 4.30 -10.80 19.49
CA ASP A 136 4.73 -9.76 20.41
C ASP A 136 6.25 -9.42 20.29
N ALA A 137 6.90 -9.94 19.26
CA ALA A 137 8.31 -9.69 19.01
C ALA A 137 8.54 -8.28 18.44
N LYS A 138 9.77 -7.76 18.60
CA LYS A 138 10.21 -6.51 17.98
C LYS A 138 10.07 -6.60 16.45
N MET A 139 9.72 -5.47 15.82
CA MET A 139 9.50 -5.39 14.37
C MET A 139 10.70 -5.92 13.56
N GLU A 140 11.93 -5.65 14.00
CA GLU A 140 13.14 -6.17 13.36
C GLU A 140 13.13 -7.72 13.23
N LYS A 141 12.71 -8.44 14.28
CA LYS A 141 12.63 -9.92 14.25
C LYS A 141 11.55 -10.38 13.27
N LYS A 142 10.39 -9.71 13.28
CA LYS A 142 9.31 -10.01 12.34
C LYS A 142 9.78 -9.80 10.90
N LEU A 143 10.37 -8.65 10.58
CA LEU A 143 10.87 -8.32 9.23
C LEU A 143 11.91 -9.34 8.74
N LYS A 144 12.85 -9.75 9.60
CA LYS A 144 13.84 -10.79 9.26
C LYS A 144 13.19 -12.14 9.01
N PHE A 145 12.17 -12.49 9.77
CA PHE A 145 11.41 -13.74 9.56
C PHE A 145 10.68 -13.71 8.22
N PHE A 146 9.84 -12.71 7.97
CA PHE A 146 9.07 -12.64 6.71
C PHE A 146 9.97 -12.49 5.48
N PHE A 147 11.14 -11.84 5.60
CA PHE A 147 12.11 -11.74 4.50
C PHE A 147 12.58 -13.13 4.00
N GLN A 148 12.69 -14.12 4.86
CA GLN A 148 13.12 -15.46 4.48
C GLN A 148 12.11 -16.16 3.58
N TYR A 149 10.83 -15.76 3.65
CA TYR A 149 9.73 -16.38 2.92
C TYR A 149 9.28 -15.60 1.66
N LEU A 150 9.90 -14.47 1.34
CA LEU A 150 9.54 -13.69 0.15
C LEU A 150 9.76 -14.42 -1.18
N ASP A 151 10.66 -15.38 -1.22
CA ASP A 151 10.97 -16.24 -2.37
C ASP A 151 10.58 -17.71 -2.13
N ASN A 152 9.65 -17.98 -1.22
CA ASN A 152 9.16 -19.32 -0.99
C ASN A 152 8.46 -19.87 -2.24
N GLU A 153 8.67 -21.15 -2.53
CA GLU A 153 8.07 -21.83 -3.69
C GLU A 153 6.53 -21.94 -3.59
N ASP A 154 5.99 -21.94 -2.35
CA ASP A 154 4.56 -21.83 -2.11
C ASP A 154 4.13 -20.34 -2.27
N ALA A 155 3.35 -20.08 -3.32
CA ALA A 155 2.91 -18.74 -3.65
C ALA A 155 2.06 -18.08 -2.53
N GLU A 156 1.29 -18.88 -1.78
CA GLU A 156 0.49 -18.36 -0.66
C GLU A 156 1.39 -17.86 0.46
N ILE A 157 2.42 -18.61 0.83
CA ILE A 157 3.42 -18.18 1.83
C ILE A 157 4.15 -16.94 1.35
N SER A 158 4.64 -16.97 0.12
CA SER A 158 5.40 -15.87 -0.47
C SER A 158 4.57 -14.58 -0.59
N ASN A 159 3.29 -14.69 -0.94
CA ASN A 159 2.38 -13.55 -1.01
C ASN A 159 1.98 -13.04 0.38
N ASP A 160 1.80 -13.91 1.35
CA ASP A 160 1.53 -13.52 2.74
C ASP A 160 2.71 -12.74 3.33
N ALA A 161 3.93 -13.25 3.15
CA ALA A 161 5.15 -12.54 3.54
C ALA A 161 5.28 -11.17 2.85
N TYR A 162 4.94 -11.08 1.55
CA TYR A 162 4.92 -9.79 0.85
C TYR A 162 3.89 -8.82 1.43
N LYS A 163 2.67 -9.29 1.73
CA LYS A 163 1.63 -8.47 2.35
C LYS A 163 2.04 -7.91 3.71
N PHE A 164 2.79 -8.70 4.50
CA PHE A 164 3.34 -8.21 5.76
C PHE A 164 4.19 -6.94 5.53
N PHE A 165 5.08 -6.93 4.54
CA PHE A 165 5.85 -5.73 4.18
C PHE A 165 4.97 -4.63 3.61
N ALA A 166 3.97 -4.97 2.80
CA ALA A 166 3.04 -3.99 2.23
C ALA A 166 2.24 -3.24 3.29
N ASN A 167 1.92 -3.90 4.41
CA ASN A 167 1.22 -3.33 5.56
C ASN A 167 2.15 -2.60 6.55
N THR A 168 3.47 -2.73 6.41
CA THR A 168 4.45 -2.15 7.36
C THR A 168 4.85 -0.74 6.92
N ASP A 169 4.90 0.21 7.87
CA ASP A 169 5.38 1.58 7.61
C ASP A 169 6.86 1.56 7.19
N TYR A 170 7.21 2.44 6.26
CA TYR A 170 8.60 2.62 5.81
C TYR A 170 9.56 2.94 6.96
N ARG A 171 9.11 3.73 7.95
CA ARG A 171 9.91 4.12 9.11
C ARG A 171 10.30 2.92 9.98
N ASP A 172 9.42 1.90 10.02
CA ASP A 172 9.65 0.70 10.83
C ASP A 172 10.64 -0.27 10.18
N TYR A 173 10.70 -0.33 8.84
CA TYR A 173 11.55 -1.31 8.17
C TYR A 173 12.88 -0.76 7.64
N ARG A 174 13.00 0.55 7.42
CA ARG A 174 14.18 1.16 6.77
C ARG A 174 15.52 0.80 7.43
N GLU A 175 15.55 0.71 8.76
CA GLU A 175 16.78 0.37 9.49
C GLU A 175 17.12 -1.12 9.36
N THR A 176 16.10 -1.99 9.45
CA THR A 176 16.28 -3.44 9.27
C THR A 176 16.80 -3.75 7.87
N PHE A 177 16.32 -3.03 6.86
CA PHE A 177 16.73 -3.26 5.47
C PHE A 177 18.24 -3.05 5.23
N LYS A 178 18.90 -2.19 5.99
CA LYS A 178 20.36 -2.00 5.90
C LYS A 178 21.16 -3.28 6.14
N SER A 179 20.62 -4.22 6.90
CA SER A 179 21.25 -5.50 7.24
C SER A 179 20.88 -6.67 6.32
N LEU A 180 20.04 -6.44 5.30
CA LEU A 180 19.62 -7.49 4.39
C LEU A 180 20.74 -7.89 3.41
N PRO A 181 20.76 -9.15 2.94
CA PRO A 181 21.74 -9.59 1.96
C PRO A 181 21.42 -9.05 0.57
N ALA A 182 22.10 -7.98 0.16
CA ALA A 182 21.92 -7.31 -1.13
C ALA A 182 21.96 -8.28 -2.33
N ALA A 183 22.86 -9.27 -2.30
CA ALA A 183 22.97 -10.27 -3.36
C ALA A 183 21.67 -11.07 -3.58
N LYS A 184 20.93 -11.39 -2.49
CA LYS A 184 19.64 -12.10 -2.58
C LYS A 184 18.59 -11.19 -3.23
N VAL A 185 18.53 -9.92 -2.83
CA VAL A 185 17.60 -8.93 -3.41
C VAL A 185 17.89 -8.68 -4.89
N ILE A 186 19.17 -8.58 -5.27
CA ILE A 186 19.59 -8.44 -6.68
C ILE A 186 19.18 -9.66 -7.50
N LYS A 187 19.33 -10.87 -6.94
CA LYS A 187 18.87 -12.12 -7.59
C LYS A 187 17.37 -12.04 -7.90
N TRP A 188 16.55 -11.61 -6.94
CA TRP A 188 15.11 -11.44 -7.12
C TRP A 188 14.76 -10.40 -8.20
N LEU A 189 15.40 -9.23 -8.19
CA LEU A 189 15.15 -8.19 -9.19
C LEU A 189 15.51 -8.63 -10.62
N ARG A 190 16.49 -9.54 -10.77
CA ARG A 190 16.91 -10.08 -12.07
C ARG A 190 16.11 -11.29 -12.53
N ALA A 191 15.44 -11.98 -11.63
CA ALA A 191 14.68 -13.18 -11.95
C ALA A 191 13.52 -12.84 -12.89
N LYS A 192 13.33 -13.63 -13.95
CA LYS A 192 12.29 -13.39 -14.96
C LYS A 192 10.89 -13.66 -14.45
N ASP A 193 10.76 -14.54 -13.48
CA ASP A 193 9.53 -14.98 -12.83
C ASP A 193 9.11 -14.10 -11.64
N THR A 194 9.92 -13.11 -11.28
CA THR A 194 9.53 -12.17 -10.22
C THR A 194 8.32 -11.33 -10.65
N PRO A 195 7.20 -11.41 -9.93
CA PRO A 195 6.03 -10.62 -10.23
C PRO A 195 6.33 -9.11 -10.16
N SER A 196 5.86 -8.35 -11.14
CA SER A 196 6.18 -6.92 -11.27
C SER A 196 5.77 -6.09 -10.05
N PHE A 197 4.67 -6.46 -9.37
CA PHE A 197 4.22 -5.76 -8.16
C PHE A 197 5.22 -5.80 -6.99
N ARG A 198 6.21 -6.72 -7.03
CA ARG A 198 7.27 -6.83 -6.03
C ARG A 198 8.47 -5.95 -6.31
N TYR A 199 8.62 -5.45 -7.54
CA TYR A 199 9.79 -4.63 -7.92
C TYR A 199 9.96 -3.41 -7.02
N GLY A 200 8.85 -2.74 -6.64
CA GLY A 200 8.90 -1.57 -5.77
C GLY A 200 9.50 -1.87 -4.40
N LEU A 201 9.04 -2.95 -3.75
CA LEU A 201 9.56 -3.39 -2.46
C LEU A 201 11.04 -3.81 -2.57
N TYR A 202 11.38 -4.66 -3.54
CA TYR A 202 12.74 -5.15 -3.70
C TYR A 202 13.74 -4.04 -4.05
N ALA A 203 13.32 -3.07 -4.86
CA ALA A 203 14.15 -1.90 -5.15
C ALA A 203 14.34 -1.01 -3.92
N SER A 204 13.32 -0.82 -3.09
CA SER A 204 13.43 -0.14 -1.80
C SER A 204 14.39 -0.88 -0.86
N MET A 205 14.31 -2.21 -0.77
CA MET A 205 15.28 -3.02 -0.01
C MET A 205 16.70 -2.79 -0.51
N LEU A 206 16.93 -2.90 -1.83
CA LEU A 206 18.25 -2.70 -2.44
C LEU A 206 18.78 -1.29 -2.20
N GLY A 207 17.91 -0.27 -2.23
CA GLY A 207 18.27 1.10 -1.90
C GLY A 207 18.84 1.29 -0.50
N HIS A 208 18.54 0.39 0.44
CA HIS A 208 19.06 0.41 1.80
C HIS A 208 20.27 -0.48 2.02
N CYS A 209 20.27 -1.71 1.47
CA CYS A 209 21.33 -2.70 1.70
C CYS A 209 22.39 -2.75 0.59
N GLY A 210 22.11 -2.14 -0.56
CA GLY A 210 23.03 -2.14 -1.71
C GLY A 210 24.15 -1.11 -1.60
N LYS A 211 25.10 -1.23 -2.53
CA LYS A 211 26.19 -0.28 -2.72
C LYS A 211 25.88 0.61 -3.93
N PRO A 212 26.56 1.78 -4.08
CA PRO A 212 26.33 2.68 -5.22
C PRO A 212 26.41 2.00 -6.60
N GLU A 213 27.31 1.03 -6.78
CA GLU A 213 27.44 0.27 -8.03
C GLU A 213 26.26 -0.66 -8.34
N ASP A 214 25.45 -1.02 -7.34
CA ASP A 214 24.24 -1.83 -7.53
C ASP A 214 23.11 -1.05 -8.20
N ALA A 215 23.19 0.27 -8.23
CA ALA A 215 22.27 1.16 -8.94
C ALA A 215 22.12 0.78 -10.43
N LYS A 216 23.18 0.19 -11.04
CA LYS A 216 23.12 -0.32 -12.43
C LYS A 216 22.03 -1.37 -12.64
N VAL A 217 21.69 -2.16 -11.60
CA VAL A 217 20.61 -3.15 -11.69
C VAL A 217 19.27 -2.45 -11.86
N LEU A 218 19.01 -1.44 -11.04
CA LEU A 218 17.77 -0.67 -11.10
C LEU A 218 17.70 0.15 -12.39
N ARG A 219 18.82 0.73 -12.81
CA ARG A 219 18.90 1.49 -14.05
C ARG A 219 18.59 0.62 -15.28
N ALA A 220 19.15 -0.59 -15.34
CA ALA A 220 18.86 -1.53 -16.44
C ALA A 220 17.36 -1.91 -16.48
N MET A 221 16.71 -2.10 -15.33
CA MET A 221 15.26 -2.39 -15.28
C MET A 221 14.41 -1.19 -15.73
N LEU A 222 14.83 0.04 -15.39
CA LEU A 222 14.15 1.28 -15.82
C LEU A 222 14.29 1.54 -17.34
N GLU A 223 15.30 1.00 -17.97
CA GLU A 223 15.56 1.12 -19.41
C GLU A 223 14.98 -0.06 -20.22
N ASP A 224 14.62 -1.16 -19.55
CA ASP A 224 13.99 -2.33 -20.18
C ASP A 224 12.56 -1.98 -20.62
N PRO A 225 12.24 -2.08 -21.94
CA PRO A 225 10.91 -1.77 -22.45
C PRO A 225 9.78 -2.57 -21.81
N GLU A 226 10.04 -3.83 -21.45
CA GLU A 226 9.04 -4.71 -20.82
C GLU A 226 8.79 -4.37 -19.35
N LYS A 227 9.82 -3.89 -18.63
CA LYS A 227 9.74 -3.61 -17.20
C LYS A 227 9.33 -2.18 -16.87
N LYS A 228 9.70 -1.19 -17.70
CA LYS A 228 9.38 0.23 -17.46
C LYS A 228 7.88 0.56 -17.50
N ALA A 229 7.06 -0.31 -18.09
CA ALA A 229 5.61 -0.14 -18.16
C ALA A 229 4.85 -0.91 -17.07
N THR A 230 5.56 -1.51 -16.11
CA THR A 230 4.98 -2.36 -15.06
C THR A 230 4.77 -1.62 -13.74
N SER A 231 4.09 -2.27 -12.79
CA SER A 231 3.96 -1.73 -11.43
C SER A 231 5.31 -1.73 -10.70
N GLY A 232 5.48 -0.82 -9.72
CA GLY A 232 6.69 -0.72 -8.91
C GLY A 232 7.84 0.12 -9.50
N VAL A 233 7.60 0.79 -10.64
CA VAL A 233 8.58 1.70 -11.27
C VAL A 233 8.98 2.85 -10.34
N ASP A 234 8.04 3.37 -9.57
CA ASP A 234 8.30 4.37 -8.53
C ASP A 234 9.30 3.91 -7.47
N GLY A 235 9.21 2.64 -7.06
CA GLY A 235 10.20 2.04 -6.16
C GLY A 235 11.56 1.82 -6.84
N LEU A 236 11.60 1.44 -8.13
CA LEU A 236 12.85 1.36 -8.89
C LEU A 236 13.54 2.73 -8.96
N LEU A 237 12.80 3.80 -9.24
CA LEU A 237 13.29 5.17 -9.27
C LEU A 237 13.79 5.60 -7.87
N ALA A 238 13.01 5.34 -6.83
CA ALA A 238 13.40 5.68 -5.46
C ALA A 238 14.67 4.94 -5.02
N GLY A 239 14.75 3.62 -5.25
CA GLY A 239 15.95 2.83 -4.98
C GLY A 239 17.16 3.35 -5.73
N TYR A 240 16.99 3.78 -6.99
CA TYR A 240 18.07 4.39 -7.77
C TYR A 240 18.57 5.70 -7.13
N VAL A 241 17.65 6.59 -6.73
CA VAL A 241 18.01 7.82 -6.01
C VAL A 241 18.70 7.50 -4.67
N MET A 242 18.24 6.47 -3.95
CA MET A 242 18.85 6.08 -2.67
C MET A 242 20.28 5.59 -2.82
N LEU A 243 20.61 4.86 -3.88
CA LEU A 243 21.96 4.35 -4.14
C LEU A 243 22.88 5.40 -4.77
N GLN A 244 22.37 6.24 -5.64
CA GLN A 244 23.09 7.32 -6.35
C GLN A 244 22.24 8.59 -6.35
N PRO A 245 22.26 9.40 -5.27
CA PRO A 245 21.36 10.54 -5.11
C PRO A 245 21.41 11.55 -6.25
N LYS A 246 22.60 11.92 -6.70
CA LYS A 246 22.76 12.93 -7.75
C LYS A 246 22.29 12.43 -9.11
N GLU A 247 22.78 11.29 -9.55
CA GLU A 247 22.47 10.69 -10.86
C GLU A 247 21.01 10.22 -10.90
N GLY A 248 20.55 9.57 -9.84
CA GLY A 248 19.16 9.11 -9.72
C GLY A 248 18.17 10.28 -9.74
N TRP A 249 18.48 11.36 -9.03
CA TRP A 249 17.65 12.56 -9.07
C TRP A 249 17.63 13.23 -10.44
N GLN A 250 18.77 13.33 -11.10
CA GLN A 250 18.83 13.83 -12.48
C GLN A 250 17.96 13.00 -13.43
N TYR A 251 17.95 11.69 -13.26
CA TYR A 251 17.12 10.79 -14.06
C TYR A 251 15.62 11.02 -13.80
N VAL A 252 15.19 11.09 -12.54
CA VAL A 252 13.80 11.40 -12.16
C VAL A 252 13.37 12.75 -12.72
N ARG A 253 14.21 13.80 -12.58
CA ARG A 253 13.94 15.12 -13.15
C ARG A 253 13.78 15.10 -14.66
N GLY A 254 14.58 14.28 -15.34
CA GLY A 254 14.46 14.09 -16.79
C GLY A 254 13.08 13.57 -17.17
N ILE A 255 12.56 12.59 -16.43
CA ILE A 255 11.20 12.06 -16.64
C ILE A 255 10.13 13.13 -16.38
N LEU A 256 10.23 13.86 -15.26
CA LEU A 256 9.25 14.90 -14.90
C LEU A 256 9.19 16.04 -15.94
N LYS A 257 10.31 16.35 -16.60
CA LYS A 257 10.40 17.40 -17.61
C LYS A 257 9.90 16.97 -18.98
N ASP A 258 10.02 15.70 -19.30
CA ASP A 258 9.78 15.17 -20.64
C ASP A 258 8.30 14.86 -20.88
N LYS A 259 7.63 15.75 -21.61
CA LYS A 259 6.20 15.60 -21.98
C LYS A 259 5.93 14.41 -22.91
N SER A 260 6.95 13.88 -23.59
CA SER A 260 6.82 12.73 -24.48
C SER A 260 6.76 11.40 -23.71
N LYS A 261 7.12 11.39 -22.42
CA LYS A 261 6.98 10.19 -21.59
C LYS A 261 5.51 9.91 -21.29
N GLU A 262 5.16 8.64 -21.32
CA GLU A 262 3.81 8.19 -20.97
C GLU A 262 3.39 8.67 -19.58
N PHE A 263 2.09 8.89 -19.40
CA PHE A 263 1.51 9.34 -18.12
C PHE A 263 1.98 8.50 -16.93
N LEU A 264 1.93 7.15 -17.05
CA LEU A 264 2.30 6.25 -15.97
C LEU A 264 3.76 6.40 -15.53
N MET A 265 4.67 6.68 -16.47
CA MET A 265 6.08 6.91 -16.15
C MET A 265 6.27 8.24 -15.39
N ARG A 266 5.62 9.31 -15.84
CA ARG A 266 5.65 10.63 -15.16
C ARG A 266 4.97 10.57 -13.79
N TYR A 267 3.89 9.81 -13.67
CA TYR A 267 3.22 9.58 -12.39
C TYR A 267 4.08 8.76 -11.42
N ALA A 268 4.80 7.74 -11.90
CA ALA A 268 5.77 7.00 -11.08
C ALA A 268 6.90 7.92 -10.58
N ALA A 269 7.40 8.82 -11.43
CA ALA A 269 8.38 9.83 -11.01
C ALA A 269 7.79 10.78 -9.96
N LEU A 270 6.54 11.23 -10.10
CA LEU A 270 5.86 12.04 -9.10
C LEU A 270 5.70 11.30 -7.77
N ARG A 271 5.31 10.02 -7.77
CA ARG A 271 5.25 9.19 -6.56
C ARG A 271 6.62 9.05 -5.89
N THR A 272 7.68 8.91 -6.68
CA THR A 272 9.06 8.92 -6.18
C THR A 272 9.39 10.24 -5.48
N VAL A 273 8.97 11.38 -6.04
CA VAL A 273 9.18 12.69 -5.40
C VAL A 273 8.42 12.80 -4.08
N ARG A 274 7.17 12.32 -4.03
CA ARG A 274 6.37 12.26 -2.78
C ARG A 274 7.09 11.45 -1.69
N PHE A 275 7.63 10.29 -2.06
CA PHE A 275 8.44 9.47 -1.15
C PHE A 275 9.68 10.22 -0.64
N LEU A 276 10.45 10.85 -1.53
CA LEU A 276 11.64 11.63 -1.15
C LEU A 276 11.28 12.80 -0.24
N TRP A 277 10.18 13.48 -0.52
CA TRP A 277 9.69 14.61 0.28
C TRP A 277 9.36 14.22 1.72
N GLU A 278 8.71 13.09 1.89
CA GLU A 278 8.21 12.64 3.18
C GLU A 278 9.28 11.88 3.98
N TYR A 279 9.99 10.97 3.33
CA TYR A 279 10.82 9.99 4.02
C TYR A 279 12.32 10.22 3.86
N ARG A 280 12.76 10.85 2.78
CA ARG A 280 14.19 10.97 2.44
C ARG A 280 14.59 12.39 1.99
N PRO A 281 14.21 13.43 2.75
CA PRO A 281 14.63 14.81 2.47
C PRO A 281 16.15 15.01 2.66
N ASP A 282 16.85 14.02 3.22
CA ASP A 282 18.30 13.94 3.35
C ASP A 282 19.01 13.71 2.01
N LEU A 283 18.36 13.09 1.04
CA LEU A 283 18.94 12.76 -0.28
C LEU A 283 18.79 13.89 -1.29
N VAL A 284 17.65 14.58 -1.29
CA VAL A 284 17.33 15.66 -2.22
C VAL A 284 16.62 16.77 -1.44
N ALA A 285 17.12 18.00 -1.58
CA ALA A 285 16.52 19.14 -0.88
C ALA A 285 15.05 19.38 -1.31
N LYS A 286 14.18 19.69 -0.36
CA LYS A 286 12.74 19.93 -0.61
C LYS A 286 12.51 20.98 -1.70
N LYS A 287 13.32 22.03 -1.76
CA LYS A 287 13.25 23.05 -2.81
C LYS A 287 13.47 22.45 -4.22
N GLU A 288 14.43 21.54 -4.36
CA GLU A 288 14.67 20.85 -5.64
C GLU A 288 13.54 19.91 -6.00
N LEU A 289 12.98 19.18 -5.02
CA LEU A 289 11.83 18.32 -5.21
C LEU A 289 10.62 19.13 -5.71
N ALA A 290 10.31 20.26 -5.07
CA ALA A 290 9.22 21.15 -5.47
C ALA A 290 9.44 21.70 -6.90
N MET A 291 10.67 22.09 -7.24
CA MET A 291 11.01 22.56 -8.60
C MET A 291 10.91 21.43 -9.64
N GLY A 292 11.16 20.18 -9.24
CA GLY A 292 10.93 19.00 -10.07
C GLY A 292 9.44 18.81 -10.37
N VAL A 293 8.59 18.83 -9.34
CA VAL A 293 7.12 18.74 -9.50
C VAL A 293 6.57 19.89 -10.35
N ALA A 294 7.11 21.09 -10.20
CA ALA A 294 6.70 22.24 -11.00
C ALA A 294 6.95 22.10 -12.51
N GLN A 295 7.76 21.11 -12.97
CA GLN A 295 7.87 20.79 -14.41
C GLN A 295 6.57 20.16 -14.96
N LEU A 296 5.80 19.51 -14.13
CA LEU A 296 4.52 18.90 -14.52
C LEU A 296 3.40 19.91 -14.70
N LEU A 297 3.50 21.13 -14.17
CA LEU A 297 2.48 22.18 -14.31
C LEU A 297 2.15 22.50 -15.78
N SER A 298 3.11 22.34 -16.69
CA SER A 298 2.90 22.58 -18.12
C SER A 298 2.43 21.34 -18.91
N GLN A 299 1.94 20.31 -18.23
CA GLN A 299 1.57 19.01 -18.82
C GLN A 299 0.12 18.71 -18.45
N ASP A 300 -0.78 18.81 -19.44
CA ASP A 300 -2.23 18.94 -19.26
C ASP A 300 -2.88 17.77 -18.51
N ASP A 301 -2.34 16.57 -18.67
CA ASP A 301 -2.88 15.31 -18.13
C ASP A 301 -2.41 14.97 -16.68
N ILE A 302 -1.53 15.80 -16.10
CA ILE A 302 -0.96 15.57 -14.77
C ILE A 302 -0.78 16.84 -13.92
N ALA A 303 -1.11 18.00 -14.50
CA ALA A 303 -0.91 19.29 -13.84
C ALA A 303 -1.69 19.41 -12.51
N ASP A 304 -2.90 18.89 -12.44
CA ASP A 304 -3.73 18.88 -11.23
C ASP A 304 -3.05 18.17 -10.06
N LEU A 305 -2.39 17.03 -10.31
CA LEU A 305 -1.64 16.29 -9.29
C LEU A 305 -0.44 17.10 -8.79
N ALA A 306 0.27 17.77 -9.69
CA ALA A 306 1.38 18.65 -9.33
C ALA A 306 0.92 19.84 -8.46
N VAL A 307 -0.19 20.48 -8.81
CA VAL A 307 -0.78 21.57 -8.02
C VAL A 307 -1.17 21.10 -6.62
N GLU A 308 -1.81 19.94 -6.51
CA GLU A 308 -2.23 19.39 -5.23
C GLU A 308 -1.03 19.02 -4.32
N ASP A 309 0.07 18.50 -4.88
CA ASP A 309 1.27 18.23 -4.11
C ASP A 309 1.93 19.52 -3.60
N LEU A 310 2.09 20.52 -4.47
CA LEU A 310 2.63 21.81 -4.07
C LEU A 310 1.76 22.48 -2.99
N ARG A 311 0.42 22.37 -3.10
CA ARG A 311 -0.53 22.85 -2.10
C ARG A 311 -0.33 22.16 -0.75
N LYS A 312 -0.34 20.83 -0.73
CA LYS A 312 -0.18 20.02 0.48
C LYS A 312 1.17 20.23 1.17
N TRP A 313 2.19 20.55 0.40
CA TRP A 313 3.53 20.86 0.92
C TRP A 313 3.71 22.31 1.34
N GLY A 314 2.73 23.18 1.09
CA GLY A 314 2.80 24.60 1.44
C GLY A 314 3.85 25.37 0.62
N VAL A 315 4.10 24.98 -0.63
CA VAL A 315 5.13 25.59 -1.49
C VAL A 315 4.57 26.84 -2.16
N TRP A 316 4.40 27.90 -1.37
CA TRP A 316 3.76 29.14 -1.81
C TRP A 316 4.64 30.01 -2.70
N ASP A 317 5.95 29.81 -2.68
CA ASP A 317 6.89 30.50 -3.59
C ASP A 317 6.61 30.21 -5.07
N LEU A 318 5.84 29.19 -5.38
CA LEU A 318 5.44 28.83 -6.74
C LEU A 318 4.02 29.33 -7.10
N THR A 319 3.41 30.20 -6.30
CA THR A 319 2.04 30.67 -6.53
C THR A 319 1.85 31.25 -7.94
N ASP A 320 2.75 32.11 -8.40
CA ASP A 320 2.64 32.72 -9.73
C ASP A 320 2.66 31.66 -10.85
N ARG A 321 3.52 30.66 -10.73
CA ARG A 321 3.58 29.54 -11.70
C ARG A 321 2.30 28.68 -11.68
N VAL A 322 1.69 28.47 -10.53
CA VAL A 322 0.41 27.75 -10.42
C VAL A 322 -0.71 28.59 -11.02
N LEU A 323 -0.75 29.88 -10.76
CA LEU A 323 -1.76 30.78 -11.32
C LEU A 323 -1.61 30.99 -12.85
N ASP A 324 -0.38 30.89 -13.39
CA ASP A 324 -0.12 30.95 -14.83
C ASP A 324 -0.78 29.79 -15.60
N LEU A 325 -1.20 28.71 -14.93
CA LEU A 325 -2.04 27.66 -15.54
C LEU A 325 -3.30 28.22 -16.17
N GLN A 326 -3.85 29.35 -15.69
CA GLN A 326 -5.01 30.01 -16.29
C GLN A 326 -4.82 30.36 -17.78
N LYS A 327 -3.56 30.46 -18.23
CA LYS A 327 -3.18 30.79 -19.61
C LYS A 327 -2.97 29.54 -20.49
N THR A 328 -3.16 28.32 -19.94
CA THR A 328 -2.87 27.05 -20.62
C THR A 328 -4.14 26.27 -20.99
N GLU A 329 -4.02 25.33 -21.92
CA GLU A 329 -5.11 24.40 -22.28
C GLU A 329 -5.52 23.53 -21.08
N ALA A 330 -4.58 23.14 -20.22
CA ALA A 330 -4.85 22.36 -18.99
C ALA A 330 -5.94 23.01 -18.13
N TYR A 331 -5.97 24.32 -18.04
CA TYR A 331 -6.94 25.06 -17.23
C TYR A 331 -8.38 24.94 -17.73
N LYS A 332 -8.61 24.56 -18.98
CA LYS A 332 -9.95 24.26 -19.51
C LYS A 332 -10.57 23.04 -18.83
N THR A 333 -9.74 22.18 -18.26
CA THR A 333 -10.18 20.97 -17.56
C THR A 333 -10.72 21.32 -16.15
N PRO A 334 -11.93 20.89 -15.78
CA PRO A 334 -12.54 21.24 -14.47
C PRO A 334 -11.67 20.84 -13.27
N ILE A 335 -10.96 19.70 -13.35
CA ILE A 335 -10.12 19.22 -12.27
C ILE A 335 -8.94 20.16 -12.02
N VAL A 336 -8.28 20.64 -13.07
CA VAL A 336 -7.15 21.58 -12.95
C VAL A 336 -7.64 22.92 -12.36
N ARG A 337 -8.76 23.46 -12.84
CA ARG A 337 -9.35 24.70 -12.25
C ARG A 337 -9.61 24.54 -10.76
N ARG A 338 -10.18 23.40 -10.36
CA ARG A 338 -10.45 23.11 -8.95
C ARG A 338 -9.16 23.02 -8.12
N SER A 339 -8.13 22.36 -8.63
CA SER A 339 -6.84 22.25 -7.94
C SER A 339 -6.16 23.63 -7.78
N VAL A 340 -6.16 24.47 -8.83
CA VAL A 340 -5.65 25.85 -8.76
C VAL A 340 -6.44 26.67 -7.74
N LEU A 341 -7.76 26.56 -7.73
CA LEU A 341 -8.60 27.28 -6.78
C LEU A 341 -8.32 26.84 -5.32
N ARG A 342 -8.19 25.54 -5.08
CA ARG A 342 -7.84 25.02 -3.75
C ARG A 342 -6.45 25.46 -3.30
N PHE A 343 -5.49 25.48 -4.23
CA PHE A 343 -4.15 26.01 -3.95
C PHE A 343 -4.24 27.48 -3.51
N ALA A 344 -4.93 28.34 -4.27
CA ALA A 344 -5.07 29.75 -3.97
C ALA A 344 -5.81 30.01 -2.64
N LEU A 345 -6.86 29.25 -2.34
CA LEU A 345 -7.57 29.30 -1.06
C LEU A 345 -6.69 28.90 0.13
N SER A 346 -5.70 28.03 -0.09
CA SER A 346 -4.79 27.56 0.96
C SER A 346 -3.65 28.54 1.28
N CYS A 347 -3.43 29.58 0.45
CA CYS A 347 -2.39 30.60 0.68
C CYS A 347 -2.95 32.05 0.67
N PRO A 348 -3.88 32.38 1.58
CA PRO A 348 -4.61 33.66 1.55
C PRO A 348 -3.72 34.89 1.78
N ALA A 349 -2.53 34.72 2.38
CA ALA A 349 -1.56 35.80 2.56
C ALA A 349 -0.86 36.22 1.27
N ASN A 350 -0.90 35.39 0.22
CA ASN A 350 -0.33 35.73 -1.08
C ASN A 350 -1.30 36.64 -1.85
N LYS A 351 -0.84 37.83 -2.23
CA LYS A 351 -1.67 38.83 -2.89
C LYS A 351 -2.27 38.37 -4.23
N ALA A 352 -1.49 37.68 -5.04
CA ALA A 352 -1.95 37.17 -6.33
C ALA A 352 -3.02 36.07 -6.15
N ALA A 353 -2.82 35.16 -5.18
CA ALA A 353 -3.80 34.13 -4.84
C ALA A 353 -5.11 34.76 -4.31
N ALA A 354 -5.02 35.74 -3.41
CA ALA A 354 -6.19 36.46 -2.89
C ALA A 354 -6.98 37.17 -4.01
N ALA A 355 -6.28 37.83 -4.93
CA ALA A 355 -6.91 38.48 -6.09
C ALA A 355 -7.61 37.46 -6.99
N TYR A 356 -6.97 36.35 -7.29
CA TYR A 356 -7.55 35.23 -8.05
C TYR A 356 -8.82 34.69 -7.38
N VAL A 357 -8.79 34.41 -6.09
CA VAL A 357 -9.99 33.94 -5.35
C VAL A 357 -11.11 34.96 -5.39
N ALA A 358 -10.82 36.28 -5.22
CA ALA A 358 -11.81 37.31 -5.29
C ALA A 358 -12.48 37.39 -6.67
N GLU A 359 -11.72 37.18 -7.74
CA GLU A 359 -12.24 37.08 -9.11
C GLU A 359 -13.12 35.83 -9.28
N GLN A 360 -12.67 34.64 -8.82
CA GLN A 360 -13.46 33.42 -8.91
C GLN A 360 -14.77 33.52 -8.13
N ARG A 361 -14.78 34.19 -6.96
CA ARG A 361 -16.02 34.41 -6.20
C ARG A 361 -17.08 35.23 -6.96
N LYS A 362 -16.63 36.10 -7.85
CA LYS A 362 -17.56 36.85 -8.71
C LYS A 362 -18.05 36.02 -9.90
N LYS A 363 -17.18 35.17 -10.46
CA LYS A 363 -17.48 34.37 -11.66
C LYS A 363 -18.28 33.10 -11.34
N ASP A 364 -17.88 32.38 -10.30
CA ASP A 364 -18.46 31.09 -9.88
C ASP A 364 -18.41 30.96 -8.35
N PRO A 365 -19.32 31.59 -7.62
CA PRO A 365 -19.37 31.55 -6.16
C PRO A 365 -19.63 30.13 -5.62
N THR A 366 -20.29 29.28 -6.42
CA THR A 366 -20.57 27.88 -6.03
C THR A 366 -19.29 27.07 -6.02
N ALA A 367 -18.47 27.15 -7.07
CA ALA A 367 -17.18 26.43 -7.11
C ALA A 367 -16.24 26.85 -5.97
N VAL A 368 -16.26 28.12 -5.58
CA VAL A 368 -15.45 28.59 -4.44
C VAL A 368 -15.94 28.00 -3.13
N ARG A 369 -17.26 28.01 -2.87
CA ARG A 369 -17.84 27.42 -1.67
C ARG A 369 -17.54 25.92 -1.57
N ASP A 370 -17.72 25.17 -2.65
CA ASP A 370 -17.46 23.74 -2.71
C ASP A 370 -15.98 23.43 -2.42
N ALA A 371 -15.06 24.26 -2.95
CA ALA A 371 -13.63 24.10 -2.69
C ALA A 371 -13.27 24.42 -1.22
N GLU A 372 -13.89 25.43 -0.61
CA GLU A 372 -13.73 25.75 0.81
C GLU A 372 -14.25 24.64 1.73
N GLU A 373 -15.39 24.03 1.40
CA GLU A 373 -15.96 22.91 2.15
C GLU A 373 -15.03 21.68 2.08
N LEU A 374 -14.52 21.33 0.90
CA LEU A 374 -13.55 20.23 0.75
C LEU A 374 -12.27 20.48 1.56
N LEU A 375 -11.73 21.69 1.57
CA LEU A 375 -10.56 22.04 2.38
C LEU A 375 -10.82 21.91 3.89
N LYS A 376 -12.01 22.28 4.37
CA LYS A 376 -12.42 22.09 5.77
C LYS A 376 -12.52 20.61 6.14
N LEU A 377 -13.10 19.79 5.25
CA LEU A 377 -13.18 18.34 5.45
C LEU A 377 -11.78 17.69 5.51
N GLU A 378 -10.85 18.09 4.65
CA GLU A 378 -9.46 17.60 4.70
C GLU A 378 -8.79 17.94 6.04
N GLN A 379 -8.97 19.17 6.54
CA GLN A 379 -8.39 19.60 7.83
C GLN A 379 -8.97 18.81 9.01
N SER A 380 -10.26 18.50 8.98
CA SER A 380 -10.91 17.70 10.04
C SER A 380 -10.55 16.21 9.99
N ALA A 381 -10.20 15.68 8.82
CA ALA A 381 -9.82 14.29 8.63
C ALA A 381 -8.34 14.00 8.95
N THR A 382 -7.50 15.05 9.05
CA THR A 382 -6.08 14.88 9.41
C THR A 382 -5.99 14.78 10.94
N PRO A 383 -5.59 13.61 11.53
CA PRO A 383 -5.37 13.52 12.97
C PRO A 383 -4.33 14.55 13.37
N ALA A 384 -4.59 15.30 14.42
CA ALA A 384 -3.61 16.22 14.99
C ALA A 384 -2.31 15.47 15.26
N THR A 385 -1.22 15.87 14.61
CA THR A 385 0.12 15.34 14.90
C THR A 385 0.35 15.60 16.40
N PRO A 386 0.66 14.60 17.24
CA PRO A 386 1.00 14.88 18.62
C PRO A 386 2.21 15.80 18.63
N THR A 387 2.02 17.03 19.07
CA THR A 387 3.11 17.95 19.37
C THR A 387 3.95 17.29 20.44
N GLY A 388 5.13 16.77 20.02
CA GLY A 388 6.11 16.23 20.95
C GLY A 388 6.46 17.30 21.98
N THR A 389 5.90 17.18 23.17
CA THR A 389 6.40 17.87 24.36
C THR A 389 7.75 17.26 24.65
N GLY A 390 8.79 18.02 24.34
CA GLY A 390 10.13 17.72 24.78
C GLY A 390 10.22 17.63 26.32
N LYS A 391 10.86 16.59 26.78
CA LYS A 391 11.72 16.59 27.96
C LYS A 391 12.86 15.60 27.72
#